data_e35b52ffa35b64618015a2651f467c8b
#
_entry.id   e35b52ffa35b64618015a2651f467c8b
#
_cell.length_a   1.000
_cell.length_b   1.000
_cell.length_c   1.000
_cell.angle_alpha   90.00
_cell.angle_beta   90.00
_cell.angle_gamma   90.00
#
_symmetry.space_group_name_H-M   'P 1'
#
loop_
_entity.id
_entity.type
_entity.pdbx_description
1 polymer ?
#
loop_
_entity_poly.entity_id
_entity_poly.type
_entity_poly.pdbx_seq_one_letter_code
_entity_poly.pdbx_strand_id
1 'polypeptide(L)'
;MLLISIYIVLVVGITFFQWKGSKGSIFKSNQKVSWWISGLSLYMLFLSVDQGQLVSGIIAEHGMQGMWMVWAGNLGVFVVPLVFAPLWNKLNLTTDNQFILFRFPGLAGAWLHRFRAIYVGGLVVTLAVSFHLIGFARVIEVFYKIPQTQSILIAGGIMVLFALKNILDIKLKLDILHTTLFIGSFMLIVFFVSKAFIFEKDWMKFFIENPSKKSLIPLDSSSWFSMLIYLGVQWWSCYLFDGGGAETSRFTAVKTPKDAIKAALTPVAISFIISFFMVIHVVALLGNTSIQINGEISYVNALLNIIPFQLKGQ
;
A
#
# COMPACT_ATOMS: atom_id res chain seq x y z
N MET A 1 -3.35 -7.16 22.90
CA MET A 1 -1.95 -7.46 23.29
C MET A 1 -1.51 -8.85 22.84
N LEU A 2 -2.21 -9.95 23.18
CA LEU A 2 -1.81 -11.34 22.83
C LEU A 2 -1.56 -11.53 21.32
N LEU A 3 -2.48 -11.10 20.44
CA LEU A 3 -2.34 -11.23 18.98
C LEU A 3 -1.13 -10.47 18.42
N ILE A 4 -0.86 -9.29 18.94
CA ILE A 4 0.31 -8.49 18.53
C ILE A 4 1.61 -9.19 18.99
N SER A 5 1.62 -9.70 20.22
CA SER A 5 2.77 -10.45 20.72
C SER A 5 3.03 -11.72 19.91
N ILE A 6 1.97 -12.48 19.57
CA ILE A 6 2.07 -13.64 18.67
C ILE A 6 2.60 -13.24 17.30
N TYR A 7 2.08 -12.17 16.72
CA TYR A 7 2.56 -11.65 15.44
C TYR A 7 4.04 -11.28 15.49
N ILE A 8 4.46 -10.51 16.50
CA ILE A 8 5.86 -10.13 16.67
C ILE A 8 6.75 -11.36 16.82
N VAL A 9 6.36 -12.32 17.65
CA VAL A 9 7.11 -13.58 17.85
C VAL A 9 7.20 -14.37 16.55
N LEU A 10 6.13 -14.47 15.78
CA LEU A 10 6.13 -15.15 14.48
C LEU A 10 7.06 -14.46 13.49
N VAL A 11 6.96 -13.13 13.33
CA VAL A 11 7.78 -12.37 12.39
C VAL A 11 9.25 -12.41 12.79
N VAL A 12 9.57 -12.19 14.06
CA VAL A 12 10.94 -12.28 14.58
C VAL A 12 11.47 -13.71 14.46
N GLY A 13 10.66 -14.71 14.81
CA GLY A 13 11.01 -16.13 14.69
C GLY A 13 11.31 -16.54 13.25
N ILE A 14 10.45 -16.19 12.29
CA ILE A 14 10.66 -16.47 10.87
C ILE A 14 11.93 -15.78 10.38
N THR A 15 12.12 -14.51 10.72
CA THR A 15 13.29 -13.74 10.31
C THR A 15 14.57 -14.34 10.87
N PHE A 16 14.58 -14.72 12.16
CA PHE A 16 15.75 -15.29 12.83
C PHE A 16 16.08 -16.69 12.35
N PHE A 17 15.07 -17.55 12.17
CA PHE A 17 15.26 -18.93 11.73
C PHE A 17 15.80 -19.01 10.30
N GLN A 18 15.30 -18.16 9.40
CA GLN A 18 15.77 -18.11 8.02
C GLN A 18 17.13 -17.44 7.87
N TRP A 19 17.53 -16.61 8.83
CA TRP A 19 18.82 -15.91 8.79
C TRP A 19 20.02 -16.82 8.96
N LYS A 20 19.91 -17.89 9.76
CA LYS A 20 21.03 -18.83 10.07
C LYS A 20 21.63 -19.54 8.84
N GLY A 21 20.98 -19.52 7.68
CA GLY A 21 21.42 -20.19 6.46
C GLY A 21 21.50 -19.33 5.19
N SER A 22 21.09 -18.07 5.23
CA SER A 22 20.91 -17.28 4.02
C SER A 22 22.10 -16.35 3.74
N LYS A 23 22.93 -16.74 2.75
CA LYS A 23 23.88 -15.84 2.09
C LYS A 23 23.16 -15.16 0.91
N GLY A 24 22.25 -14.23 1.18
CA GLY A 24 21.46 -13.58 0.14
C GLY A 24 21.79 -12.08 -0.03
N SER A 25 21.32 -11.51 -1.13
CA SER A 25 21.38 -10.08 -1.43
C SER A 25 20.08 -9.39 -1.03
N ILE A 26 20.18 -8.14 -0.60
CA ILE A 26 19.02 -7.26 -0.33
C ILE A 26 18.24 -7.00 -1.64
N PHE A 27 18.92 -6.95 -2.76
CA PHE A 27 18.36 -6.51 -4.03
C PHE A 27 18.08 -7.64 -5.01
N LYS A 28 18.65 -8.83 -4.82
CA LYS A 28 18.55 -9.94 -5.76
C LYS A 28 18.23 -11.24 -5.01
N SER A 29 17.17 -11.92 -5.47
CA SER A 29 16.85 -13.26 -4.96
C SER A 29 17.86 -14.29 -5.45
N ASN A 30 18.28 -15.19 -4.58
CA ASN A 30 19.17 -16.30 -4.92
C ASN A 30 18.46 -17.37 -5.75
N GLN A 31 17.14 -17.47 -5.63
CA GLN A 31 16.31 -18.44 -6.32
C GLN A 31 15.17 -17.74 -7.05
N LYS A 32 14.81 -18.27 -8.22
CA LYS A 32 13.61 -17.78 -8.91
C LYS A 32 12.36 -18.23 -8.16
N VAL A 33 11.47 -17.27 -7.90
CA VAL A 33 10.20 -17.51 -7.20
C VAL A 33 9.04 -17.62 -8.18
N SER A 34 7.91 -18.16 -7.71
CA SER A 34 6.67 -18.17 -8.47
C SER A 34 6.11 -16.76 -8.64
N TRP A 35 5.44 -16.51 -9.76
CA TRP A 35 4.87 -15.20 -10.08
C TRP A 35 3.91 -14.66 -9.01
N TRP A 36 3.10 -15.52 -8.37
CA TRP A 36 2.15 -15.13 -7.34
C TRP A 36 2.85 -14.65 -6.06
N ILE A 37 3.98 -15.25 -5.66
CA ILE A 37 4.78 -14.81 -4.51
C ILE A 37 5.32 -13.40 -4.77
N SER A 38 5.88 -13.19 -5.95
CA SER A 38 6.37 -11.88 -6.37
C SER A 38 5.24 -10.86 -6.46
N GLY A 39 4.06 -11.28 -6.95
CA GLY A 39 2.88 -10.44 -7.06
C GLY A 39 2.32 -10.00 -5.71
N LEU A 40 2.23 -10.89 -4.72
CA LEU A 40 1.84 -10.54 -3.35
C LEU A 40 2.86 -9.58 -2.71
N SER A 41 4.16 -9.81 -2.95
CA SER A 41 5.20 -8.90 -2.47
C SER A 41 5.13 -7.52 -3.15
N LEU A 42 4.76 -7.45 -4.43
CA LEU A 42 4.48 -6.17 -5.10
C LEU A 42 3.28 -5.46 -4.47
N TYR A 43 2.20 -6.18 -4.17
CA TYR A 43 1.04 -5.59 -3.49
C TYR A 43 1.41 -4.98 -2.14
N MET A 44 2.26 -5.65 -1.36
CA MET A 44 2.72 -5.14 -0.06
C MET A 44 3.57 -3.87 -0.14
N LEU A 45 4.17 -3.55 -1.29
CA LEU A 45 4.88 -2.27 -1.48
C LEU A 45 3.94 -1.06 -1.49
N PHE A 46 2.69 -1.27 -1.91
CA PHE A 46 1.68 -0.19 -2.05
C PHE A 46 0.68 -0.16 -0.91
N LEU A 47 0.73 -1.15 -0.02
CA LEU A 47 -0.18 -1.23 1.10
C LEU A 47 0.20 -0.26 2.20
N SER A 48 -0.76 0.56 2.64
CA SER A 48 -0.60 1.48 3.75
C SER A 48 -1.70 1.28 4.80
N VAL A 49 -1.34 1.45 6.07
CA VAL A 49 -2.26 1.32 7.22
C VAL A 49 -3.33 2.42 7.22
N ASP A 50 -3.03 3.58 6.67
CA ASP A 50 -3.89 4.76 6.62
C ASP A 50 -4.82 4.79 5.39
N GLN A 51 -4.81 3.75 4.55
CA GLN A 51 -5.61 3.71 3.32
C GLN A 51 -7.12 3.86 3.59
N GLY A 52 -7.64 3.23 4.65
CA GLY A 52 -9.05 3.37 5.04
C GLY A 52 -9.38 4.78 5.50
N GLN A 53 -8.47 5.44 6.21
CA GLN A 53 -8.61 6.82 6.66
C GLN A 53 -8.61 7.78 5.46
N LEU A 54 -7.67 7.60 4.53
CA LEU A 54 -7.57 8.39 3.30
C LEU A 54 -8.85 8.28 2.47
N VAL A 55 -9.33 7.07 2.20
CA VAL A 55 -10.57 6.84 1.43
C VAL A 55 -11.78 7.45 2.14
N SER A 56 -11.86 7.33 3.47
CA SER A 56 -12.93 7.92 4.26
C SER A 56 -12.94 9.45 4.16
N GLY A 57 -11.78 10.09 4.27
CA GLY A 57 -11.66 11.53 4.10
C GLY A 57 -12.06 12.00 2.69
N ILE A 58 -11.58 11.32 1.67
CA ILE A 58 -11.88 11.64 0.26
C ILE A 58 -13.39 11.52 -0.02
N ILE A 59 -14.04 10.44 0.42
CA ILE A 59 -15.49 10.25 0.19
C ILE A 59 -16.31 11.25 1.01
N ALA A 60 -15.90 11.54 2.25
CA ALA A 60 -16.58 12.51 3.08
C ALA A 60 -16.56 13.92 2.48
N GLU A 61 -15.43 14.34 1.94
CA GLU A 61 -15.23 15.68 1.38
C GLU A 61 -15.75 15.78 -0.06
N HIS A 62 -15.28 14.91 -0.94
CA HIS A 62 -15.49 15.00 -2.38
C HIS A 62 -16.55 14.02 -2.92
N GLY A 63 -17.09 13.13 -2.08
CA GLY A 63 -18.01 12.06 -2.54
C GLY A 63 -17.31 11.01 -3.39
N MET A 64 -18.11 10.26 -4.15
CA MET A 64 -17.61 9.19 -5.02
C MET A 64 -16.70 9.68 -6.15
N GLN A 65 -16.91 10.89 -6.62
CA GLN A 65 -16.02 11.50 -7.64
C GLN A 65 -14.58 11.66 -7.12
N GLY A 66 -14.38 11.86 -5.82
CA GLY A 66 -13.05 11.92 -5.21
C GLY A 66 -12.25 10.62 -5.34
N MET A 67 -12.92 9.48 -5.50
CA MET A 67 -12.24 8.20 -5.68
C MET A 67 -11.34 8.13 -6.92
N TRP A 68 -11.55 9.00 -7.91
CA TRP A 68 -10.63 9.14 -9.03
C TRP A 68 -9.22 9.57 -8.61
N MET A 69 -9.07 10.26 -7.49
CA MET A 69 -7.76 10.58 -6.92
C MET A 69 -6.96 9.31 -6.55
N VAL A 70 -7.66 8.27 -6.07
CA VAL A 70 -7.07 6.97 -5.74
C VAL A 70 -6.95 6.08 -6.98
N TRP A 71 -8.00 6.01 -7.79
CA TRP A 71 -8.06 5.10 -8.94
C TRP A 71 -7.21 5.57 -10.12
N ALA A 72 -6.95 6.86 -10.26
CA ALA A 72 -6.05 7.36 -11.31
C ALA A 72 -4.65 6.75 -11.19
N GLY A 73 -4.15 6.55 -9.98
CA GLY A 73 -2.89 5.84 -9.75
C GLY A 73 -2.93 4.40 -10.29
N ASN A 74 -4.07 3.71 -10.18
CA ASN A 74 -4.23 2.34 -10.69
C ASN A 74 -4.21 2.27 -12.23
N LEU A 75 -4.48 3.35 -12.95
CA LEU A 75 -4.36 3.36 -14.42
C LEU A 75 -2.89 3.23 -14.86
N GLY A 76 -1.96 3.88 -14.16
CA GLY A 76 -0.53 3.71 -14.41
C GLY A 76 -0.06 2.29 -14.20
N VAL A 77 -0.69 1.58 -13.28
CA VAL A 77 -0.37 0.18 -12.96
C VAL A 77 -0.63 -0.78 -14.14
N PHE A 78 -1.42 -0.43 -15.13
CA PHE A 78 -1.57 -1.25 -16.36
C PHE A 78 -0.38 -1.12 -17.31
N VAL A 79 0.30 0.02 -17.34
CA VAL A 79 1.48 0.21 -18.19
C VAL A 79 2.66 -0.63 -17.67
N VAL A 80 2.82 -0.73 -16.36
CA VAL A 80 3.88 -1.52 -15.74
C VAL A 80 3.83 -3.00 -16.16
N PRO A 81 2.71 -3.73 -16.00
CA PRO A 81 2.63 -5.13 -16.42
C PRO A 81 2.88 -5.34 -17.91
N LEU A 82 2.30 -4.51 -18.74
CA LEU A 82 2.31 -4.75 -20.18
C LEU A 82 3.64 -4.37 -20.84
N VAL A 83 4.32 -3.36 -20.33
CA VAL A 83 5.52 -2.80 -20.95
C VAL A 83 6.77 -3.02 -20.09
N PHE A 84 6.77 -2.52 -18.86
CA PHE A 84 8.00 -2.40 -18.09
C PHE A 84 8.39 -3.67 -17.35
N ALA A 85 7.47 -4.41 -16.74
CA ALA A 85 7.79 -5.62 -16.00
C ALA A 85 8.52 -6.68 -16.83
N PRO A 86 8.08 -7.02 -18.07
CA PRO A 86 8.82 -7.96 -18.90
C PRO A 86 10.17 -7.41 -19.36
N LEU A 87 10.33 -6.11 -19.54
CA LEU A 87 11.61 -5.48 -19.90
C LEU A 87 12.60 -5.55 -18.74
N TRP A 88 12.17 -5.21 -17.51
CA TRP A 88 13.01 -5.35 -16.31
C TRP A 88 13.45 -6.81 -16.08
N ASN A 89 12.55 -7.78 -16.27
CA ASN A 89 12.91 -9.19 -16.17
C ASN A 89 13.99 -9.60 -17.17
N LYS A 90 13.89 -9.13 -18.43
CA LYS A 90 14.90 -9.40 -19.48
C LYS A 90 16.24 -8.74 -19.19
N LEU A 91 16.23 -7.49 -18.72
CA LEU A 91 17.46 -6.76 -18.38
C LEU A 91 18.20 -7.40 -17.19
N ASN A 92 17.48 -8.05 -16.28
CA ASN A 92 18.02 -8.75 -15.11
C ASN A 92 19.03 -7.92 -14.29
N LEU A 93 18.83 -6.61 -14.23
CA LEU A 93 19.63 -5.71 -13.41
C LEU A 93 19.31 -5.91 -11.92
N THR A 94 20.28 -5.68 -11.06
CA THR A 94 20.10 -5.83 -9.61
C THR A 94 19.22 -4.72 -9.04
N THR A 95 19.39 -3.49 -9.55
CA THR A 95 18.59 -2.32 -9.18
C THR A 95 18.25 -1.53 -10.43
N ASP A 96 17.12 -0.81 -10.39
CA ASP A 96 16.71 0.11 -11.44
C ASP A 96 17.76 1.22 -11.68
N ASN A 97 18.45 1.65 -10.63
CA ASN A 97 19.48 2.67 -10.71
C ASN A 97 20.68 2.24 -11.58
N GLN A 98 20.97 0.92 -11.67
CA GLN A 98 22.01 0.40 -12.57
C GLN A 98 21.67 0.62 -14.05
N PHE A 99 20.39 0.81 -14.39
CA PHE A 99 19.97 1.14 -15.75
C PHE A 99 20.63 2.43 -16.27
N ILE A 100 20.90 3.38 -15.38
CA ILE A 100 21.61 4.62 -15.74
C ILE A 100 23.02 4.31 -16.27
N LEU A 101 23.75 3.46 -15.57
CA LEU A 101 25.10 3.05 -16.02
C LEU A 101 25.06 2.23 -17.28
N PHE A 102 24.04 1.40 -17.45
CA PHE A 102 23.82 0.61 -18.66
C PHE A 102 23.53 1.51 -19.87
N ARG A 103 22.72 2.56 -19.69
CA ARG A 103 22.31 3.46 -20.78
C ARG A 103 23.30 4.58 -21.05
N PHE A 104 23.95 5.08 -20.01
CA PHE A 104 24.88 6.22 -20.05
C PHE A 104 26.23 5.82 -19.47
N PRO A 105 27.10 5.15 -20.24
CA PRO A 105 28.44 4.79 -19.77
C PRO A 105 29.30 6.04 -19.59
N GLY A 106 30.30 5.95 -18.71
CA GLY A 106 31.27 7.02 -18.47
C GLY A 106 30.96 7.90 -17.26
N LEU A 107 31.72 8.99 -17.14
CA LEU A 107 31.75 9.83 -15.94
C LEU A 107 30.38 10.50 -15.67
N ALA A 108 29.70 10.99 -16.69
CA ALA A 108 28.39 11.62 -16.57
C ALA A 108 27.34 10.64 -16.05
N GLY A 109 27.29 9.43 -16.58
CA GLY A 109 26.39 8.38 -16.08
C GLY A 109 26.70 7.95 -14.64
N ALA A 110 27.99 7.90 -14.26
CA ALA A 110 28.38 7.61 -12.90
C ALA A 110 27.93 8.71 -11.90
N TRP A 111 28.03 9.97 -12.28
CA TRP A 111 27.51 11.08 -11.50
C TRP A 111 25.99 11.05 -11.38
N LEU A 112 25.27 10.84 -12.46
CA LEU A 112 23.81 10.75 -12.48
C LEU A 112 23.33 9.56 -11.62
N HIS A 113 23.99 8.41 -11.71
CA HIS A 113 23.72 7.23 -10.88
C HIS A 113 23.87 7.55 -9.38
N ARG A 114 24.95 8.21 -8.96
CA ARG A 114 25.17 8.60 -7.57
C ARG A 114 24.16 9.66 -7.09
N PHE A 115 23.92 10.68 -7.91
CA PHE A 115 22.93 11.71 -7.62
C PHE A 115 21.53 11.10 -7.41
N ARG A 116 21.08 10.23 -8.31
CA ARG A 116 19.78 9.57 -8.20
C ARG A 116 19.71 8.66 -6.96
N ALA A 117 20.79 7.96 -6.63
CA ALA A 117 20.83 7.13 -5.43
C ALA A 117 20.63 7.97 -4.15
N ILE A 118 21.28 9.13 -4.04
CA ILE A 118 21.12 10.04 -2.91
C ILE A 118 19.74 10.71 -2.93
N TYR A 119 19.31 11.22 -4.07
CA TYR A 119 18.03 11.93 -4.21
C TYR A 119 16.84 11.01 -3.95
N VAL A 120 16.75 9.88 -4.66
CA VAL A 120 15.62 8.95 -4.52
C VAL A 120 15.75 8.14 -3.23
N GLY A 121 16.89 7.51 -2.98
CA GLY A 121 17.10 6.64 -1.82
C GLY A 121 17.19 7.40 -0.50
N GLY A 122 17.81 8.59 -0.51
CA GLY A 122 17.93 9.44 0.67
C GLY A 122 16.69 10.29 0.92
N LEU A 123 16.38 11.21 -0.02
CA LEU A 123 15.32 12.20 0.22
C LEU A 123 13.92 11.64 -0.01
N VAL A 124 13.64 11.13 -1.22
CA VAL A 124 12.27 10.73 -1.59
C VAL A 124 11.76 9.56 -0.74
N VAL A 125 12.58 8.53 -0.55
CA VAL A 125 12.21 7.36 0.28
C VAL A 125 12.04 7.77 1.74
N THR A 126 12.89 8.66 2.27
CA THR A 126 12.76 9.14 3.66
C THR A 126 11.45 9.89 3.86
N LEU A 127 11.06 10.76 2.94
CA LEU A 127 9.78 11.46 3.00
C LEU A 127 8.59 10.50 2.94
N ALA A 128 8.63 9.52 2.03
CA ALA A 128 7.59 8.50 1.92
C ALA A 128 7.45 7.66 3.21
N VAL A 129 8.58 7.20 3.77
CA VAL A 129 8.59 6.43 5.04
C VAL A 129 8.07 7.28 6.19
N SER A 130 8.46 8.56 6.27
CA SER A 130 7.99 9.48 7.32
C SER A 130 6.48 9.66 7.26
N PHE A 131 5.90 9.80 6.07
CA PHE A 131 4.46 9.89 5.87
C PHE A 131 3.72 8.65 6.42
N HIS A 132 4.19 7.46 6.06
CA HIS A 132 3.59 6.21 6.56
C HIS A 132 3.77 6.00 8.07
N LEU A 133 4.90 6.42 8.64
CA LEU A 133 5.13 6.37 10.08
C LEU A 133 4.17 7.28 10.86
N ILE A 134 3.88 8.47 10.34
CA ILE A 134 2.91 9.38 10.94
C ILE A 134 1.50 8.77 10.90
N GLY A 135 1.09 8.22 9.76
CA GLY A 135 -0.20 7.53 9.63
C GLY A 135 -0.33 6.36 10.61
N PHE A 136 0.70 5.53 10.71
CA PHE A 136 0.77 4.44 11.68
C PHE A 136 0.66 4.95 13.14
N ALA A 137 1.44 6.00 13.48
CA ALA A 137 1.46 6.53 14.84
C ALA A 137 0.08 7.09 15.27
N ARG A 138 -0.68 7.71 14.36
CA ARG A 138 -2.07 8.14 14.63
C ARG A 138 -2.98 6.97 14.98
N VAL A 139 -2.86 5.86 14.26
CA VAL A 139 -3.64 4.64 14.56
C VAL A 139 -3.28 4.10 15.95
N ILE A 140 -2.00 3.98 16.26
CA ILE A 140 -1.53 3.50 17.57
C ILE A 140 -1.98 4.42 18.71
N GLU A 141 -1.96 5.73 18.52
CA GLU A 141 -2.45 6.68 19.53
C GLU A 141 -3.93 6.49 19.83
N VAL A 142 -4.75 6.27 18.79
CA VAL A 142 -6.19 6.05 18.97
C VAL A 142 -6.47 4.73 19.69
N PHE A 143 -5.81 3.63 19.30
CA PHE A 143 -6.07 2.29 19.84
C PHE A 143 -5.43 2.07 21.23
N TYR A 144 -4.19 2.51 21.42
CA TYR A 144 -3.38 2.15 22.58
C TYR A 144 -3.04 3.34 23.49
N LYS A 145 -3.45 4.56 23.12
CA LYS A 145 -3.15 5.80 23.86
C LYS A 145 -1.64 6.07 24.02
N ILE A 146 -0.81 5.53 23.12
CA ILE A 146 0.63 5.76 23.08
C ILE A 146 0.88 7.04 22.27
N PRO A 147 1.62 8.03 22.81
CA PRO A 147 1.93 9.26 22.09
C PRO A 147 2.59 9.01 20.74
N GLN A 148 2.25 9.80 19.72
CA GLN A 148 2.76 9.62 18.35
C GLN A 148 4.28 9.56 18.29
N THR A 149 4.97 10.44 19.03
CA THR A 149 6.45 10.45 19.08
C THR A 149 7.03 9.11 19.52
N GLN A 150 6.46 8.49 20.56
CA GLN A 150 6.92 7.19 21.04
C GLN A 150 6.63 6.09 20.01
N SER A 151 5.45 6.12 19.39
CA SER A 151 5.07 5.17 18.34
C SER A 151 6.01 5.26 17.14
N ILE A 152 6.39 6.46 16.70
CA ILE A 152 7.33 6.68 15.60
C ILE A 152 8.73 6.15 15.96
N LEU A 153 9.22 6.43 17.17
CA LEU A 153 10.54 5.95 17.61
C LEU A 153 10.59 4.43 17.69
N ILE A 154 9.56 3.79 18.25
CA ILE A 154 9.48 2.32 18.37
C ILE A 154 9.40 1.70 16.97
N ALA A 155 8.48 2.17 16.13
CA ALA A 155 8.31 1.64 14.78
C ALA A 155 9.55 1.86 13.92
N GLY A 156 10.14 3.06 13.96
CA GLY A 156 11.38 3.37 13.27
C GLY A 156 12.54 2.49 13.71
N GLY A 157 12.70 2.27 15.01
CA GLY A 157 13.69 1.34 15.55
C GLY A 157 13.51 -0.09 15.05
N ILE A 158 12.27 -0.59 15.06
CA ILE A 158 11.92 -1.91 14.51
C ILE A 158 12.26 -1.97 13.02
N MET A 159 11.89 -0.95 12.25
CA MET A 159 12.19 -0.88 10.80
C MET A 159 13.70 -0.95 10.53
N VAL A 160 14.52 -0.22 11.29
CA VAL A 160 15.98 -0.26 11.16
C VAL A 160 16.52 -1.66 11.45
N LEU A 161 16.06 -2.32 12.53
CA LEU A 161 16.46 -3.68 12.85
C LEU A 161 16.12 -4.68 11.74
N PHE A 162 14.94 -4.55 11.13
CA PHE A 162 14.56 -5.38 9.99
C PHE A 162 15.35 -5.05 8.73
N ALA A 163 15.63 -3.77 8.46
CA ALA A 163 16.39 -3.34 7.30
C ALA A 163 17.82 -3.88 7.29
N LEU A 164 18.47 -3.92 8.45
CA LEU A 164 19.84 -4.46 8.59
C LEU A 164 19.97 -5.94 8.21
N LYS A 165 18.87 -6.70 8.20
CA LYS A 165 18.84 -8.16 7.95
C LYS A 165 17.88 -8.56 6.84
N ASN A 166 17.38 -7.58 6.08
CA ASN A 166 16.37 -7.80 5.07
C ASN A 166 17.00 -8.34 3.78
N ILE A 167 17.01 -9.66 3.66
CA ILE A 167 17.37 -10.36 2.42
C ILE A 167 16.09 -10.53 1.60
N LEU A 168 16.16 -10.28 0.29
CA LEU A 168 14.98 -10.30 -0.57
C LEU A 168 14.18 -11.61 -0.47
N ASP A 169 14.86 -12.75 -0.38
CA ASP A 169 14.20 -14.06 -0.25
C ASP A 169 13.36 -14.20 1.03
N ILE A 170 13.83 -13.63 2.15
CA ILE A 170 13.11 -13.61 3.41
C ILE A 170 11.91 -12.67 3.30
N LYS A 171 12.13 -11.50 2.71
CA LYS A 171 11.08 -10.50 2.50
C LYS A 171 9.93 -11.05 1.66
N LEU A 172 10.21 -11.72 0.54
CA LEU A 172 9.19 -12.31 -0.32
C LEU A 172 8.29 -13.31 0.45
N LYS A 173 8.86 -14.08 1.38
CA LYS A 173 8.09 -15.02 2.22
C LYS A 173 7.29 -14.30 3.31
N LEU A 174 7.88 -13.30 3.95
CA LEU A 174 7.17 -12.48 4.94
C LEU A 174 6.00 -11.71 4.31
N ASP A 175 6.16 -11.24 3.09
CA ASP A 175 5.11 -10.51 2.37
C ASP A 175 3.87 -11.40 2.12
N ILE A 176 4.03 -12.72 1.97
CA ILE A 176 2.89 -13.66 1.91
C ILE A 176 2.11 -13.63 3.22
N LEU A 177 2.83 -13.76 4.35
CA LEU A 177 2.21 -13.71 5.67
C LEU A 177 1.49 -12.38 5.90
N HIS A 178 2.16 -11.26 5.60
CA HIS A 178 1.60 -9.93 5.77
C HIS A 178 0.36 -9.71 4.89
N THR A 179 0.41 -10.12 3.62
CA THR A 179 -0.75 -10.02 2.70
C THR A 179 -1.92 -10.86 3.21
N THR A 180 -1.66 -12.07 3.69
CA THR A 180 -2.71 -12.95 4.22
C THR A 180 -3.35 -12.34 5.47
N LEU A 181 -2.55 -11.83 6.40
CA LEU A 181 -3.03 -11.17 7.61
C LEU A 181 -3.82 -9.89 7.28
N PHE A 182 -3.33 -9.09 6.32
CA PHE A 182 -4.03 -7.89 5.87
C PHE A 182 -5.39 -8.23 5.28
N ILE A 183 -5.46 -9.15 4.32
CA ILE A 183 -6.71 -9.54 3.67
C ILE A 183 -7.68 -10.11 4.72
N GLY A 184 -7.19 -10.99 5.61
CA GLY A 184 -8.01 -11.55 6.70
C GLY A 184 -8.56 -10.47 7.63
N SER A 185 -7.74 -9.53 8.08
CA SER A 185 -8.15 -8.41 8.93
C SER A 185 -9.13 -7.49 8.21
N PHE A 186 -8.88 -7.19 6.94
CA PHE A 186 -9.76 -6.37 6.13
C PHE A 186 -11.14 -7.02 5.96
N MET A 187 -11.19 -8.31 5.66
CA MET A 187 -12.45 -9.07 5.55
C MET A 187 -13.23 -9.09 6.87
N LEU A 188 -12.54 -9.17 8.01
CA LEU A 188 -13.18 -9.04 9.33
C LEU A 188 -13.80 -7.65 9.52
N ILE A 189 -13.12 -6.58 9.16
CA ILE A 189 -13.66 -5.21 9.21
C ILE A 189 -14.91 -5.12 8.33
N VAL A 190 -14.82 -5.57 7.09
CA VAL A 190 -15.97 -5.58 6.16
C VAL A 190 -17.14 -6.39 6.75
N PHE A 191 -16.87 -7.53 7.33
CA PHE A 191 -17.90 -8.37 7.97
C PHE A 191 -18.61 -7.63 9.12
N PHE A 192 -17.87 -7.03 10.06
CA PHE A 192 -18.47 -6.32 11.19
C PHE A 192 -19.26 -5.09 10.77
N VAL A 193 -18.74 -4.32 9.81
CA VAL A 193 -19.45 -3.16 9.27
C VAL A 193 -20.71 -3.59 8.49
N SER A 194 -20.61 -4.68 7.72
CA SER A 194 -21.76 -5.23 7.01
C SER A 194 -22.85 -5.70 7.97
N LYS A 195 -22.47 -6.39 9.05
CA LYS A 195 -23.40 -6.81 10.10
C LYS A 195 -24.06 -5.64 10.80
N ALA A 196 -23.29 -4.57 11.07
CA ALA A 196 -23.82 -3.39 11.77
C ALA A 196 -24.76 -2.54 10.92
N PHE A 197 -24.48 -2.36 9.63
CA PHE A 197 -25.16 -1.35 8.82
C PHE A 197 -25.71 -1.86 7.47
N ILE A 198 -25.02 -2.77 6.79
CA ILE A 198 -25.42 -3.16 5.42
C ILE A 198 -26.65 -4.06 5.48
N PHE A 199 -26.71 -4.99 6.42
CA PHE A 199 -27.85 -5.90 6.58
C PHE A 199 -29.12 -5.19 7.12
N GLU A 200 -28.96 -4.05 7.79
CA GLU A 200 -30.06 -3.20 8.27
C GLU A 200 -30.58 -2.23 7.19
N LYS A 201 -30.04 -2.30 5.95
CA LYS A 201 -30.37 -1.47 4.79
C LYS A 201 -30.02 0.02 4.89
N ASP A 202 -29.24 0.41 5.88
CA ASP A 202 -28.85 1.80 6.11
C ASP A 202 -27.53 2.20 5.43
N TRP A 203 -26.89 1.29 4.70
CA TRP A 203 -25.60 1.55 4.10
C TRP A 203 -25.57 2.68 3.05
N MET A 204 -26.73 3.01 2.45
CA MET A 204 -26.87 4.12 1.50
C MET A 204 -27.26 5.45 2.14
N LYS A 205 -27.46 5.51 3.46
CA LYS A 205 -27.93 6.68 4.17
C LYS A 205 -27.08 7.92 3.87
N PHE A 206 -25.75 7.78 3.81
CA PHE A 206 -24.84 8.87 3.43
C PHE A 206 -25.21 9.52 2.09
N PHE A 207 -25.55 8.74 1.07
CA PHE A 207 -25.91 9.26 -0.25
C PHE A 207 -27.38 9.74 -0.34
N ILE A 208 -28.24 9.24 0.53
CA ILE A 208 -29.60 9.77 0.67
C ILE A 208 -29.55 11.19 1.25
N GLU A 209 -28.72 11.39 2.27
CA GLU A 209 -28.52 12.68 2.90
C GLU A 209 -27.66 13.65 2.06
N ASN A 210 -26.79 13.11 1.19
CA ASN A 210 -25.88 13.87 0.32
C ASN A 210 -25.97 13.43 -1.15
N PRO A 211 -27.07 13.71 -1.87
CA PRO A 211 -27.29 13.20 -3.23
C PRO A 211 -26.21 13.61 -4.24
N SER A 212 -25.63 14.81 -4.09
CA SER A 212 -24.56 15.31 -4.95
C SER A 212 -23.27 14.49 -4.84
N LYS A 213 -23.03 13.84 -3.70
CA LYS A 213 -21.83 13.02 -3.43
C LYS A 213 -21.92 11.61 -4.00
N LYS A 214 -23.06 11.19 -4.53
CA LYS A 214 -23.25 9.85 -5.12
C LYS A 214 -22.61 9.70 -6.49
N SER A 215 -22.50 10.79 -7.25
CA SER A 215 -21.99 10.74 -8.63
C SER A 215 -20.51 10.35 -8.67
N LEU A 216 -20.18 9.38 -9.54
CA LEU A 216 -18.80 9.03 -9.88
C LEU A 216 -18.16 10.04 -10.84
N ILE A 217 -18.99 10.75 -11.58
CA ILE A 217 -18.58 11.71 -12.59
C ILE A 217 -18.96 13.10 -12.09
N PRO A 218 -18.05 14.08 -12.12
CA PRO A 218 -18.37 15.44 -11.76
C PRO A 218 -19.54 15.97 -12.58
N LEU A 219 -20.44 16.73 -11.96
CA LEU A 219 -21.59 17.33 -12.63
C LEU A 219 -21.29 18.75 -13.14
N ASP A 220 -20.24 19.37 -12.62
CA ASP A 220 -19.80 20.70 -13.00
C ASP A 220 -18.54 20.67 -13.90
N SER A 221 -18.41 21.65 -14.78
CA SER A 221 -17.34 21.70 -15.78
C SER A 221 -15.93 21.88 -15.16
N SER A 222 -15.82 22.58 -14.04
CA SER A 222 -14.52 22.79 -13.38
C SER A 222 -13.97 21.49 -12.76
N SER A 223 -14.84 20.70 -12.14
CA SER A 223 -14.48 19.38 -11.58
C SER A 223 -14.21 18.36 -12.68
N TRP A 224 -14.87 18.47 -13.83
CA TRP A 224 -14.54 17.68 -15.02
C TRP A 224 -13.11 17.91 -15.49
N PHE A 225 -12.68 19.16 -15.59
CA PHE A 225 -11.31 19.48 -15.98
C PHE A 225 -10.29 18.93 -14.99
N SER A 226 -10.55 19.06 -13.70
CA SER A 226 -9.71 18.48 -12.65
C SER A 226 -9.62 16.95 -12.76
N MET A 227 -10.75 16.27 -13.01
CA MET A 227 -10.77 14.83 -13.22
C MET A 227 -9.94 14.42 -14.44
N LEU A 228 -10.03 15.17 -15.56
CA LEU A 228 -9.24 14.89 -16.76
C LEU A 228 -7.73 15.06 -16.51
N ILE A 229 -7.32 16.04 -15.70
CA ILE A 229 -5.92 16.20 -15.29
C ILE A 229 -5.49 14.97 -14.45
N TYR A 230 -6.28 14.53 -13.47
CA TYR A 230 -5.99 13.33 -12.69
C TYR A 230 -5.85 12.09 -13.58
N LEU A 231 -6.77 11.89 -14.50
CA LEU A 231 -6.74 10.75 -15.42
C LEU A 231 -5.64 10.83 -16.48
N GLY A 232 -5.28 12.02 -16.93
CA GLY A 232 -4.32 12.20 -18.03
C GLY A 232 -2.89 12.42 -17.58
N VAL A 233 -2.68 13.03 -16.41
CA VAL A 233 -1.35 13.48 -15.94
C VAL A 233 -0.96 12.87 -14.61
N GLN A 234 -1.82 12.93 -13.62
CA GLN A 234 -1.47 12.60 -12.24
C GLN A 234 -1.03 11.13 -12.05
N TRP A 235 -1.61 10.20 -12.79
CA TRP A 235 -1.34 8.78 -12.63
C TRP A 235 0.13 8.39 -12.90
N TRP A 236 0.81 9.08 -13.80
CA TRP A 236 2.20 8.78 -14.13
C TRP A 236 3.21 9.69 -13.40
N SER A 237 2.75 10.78 -12.80
CA SER A 237 3.59 11.64 -11.98
C SER A 237 3.71 11.17 -10.53
N CYS A 238 2.71 10.45 -10.01
CA CYS A 238 2.64 10.01 -8.61
C CYS A 238 3.21 8.61 -8.36
N TYR A 239 3.33 7.79 -9.39
CA TYR A 239 3.79 6.41 -9.27
C TYR A 239 5.08 6.18 -10.05
N LEU A 240 5.81 5.12 -9.66
CA LEU A 240 6.90 4.58 -10.46
C LEU A 240 6.30 3.84 -11.66
N PHE A 241 5.75 4.60 -12.61
CA PHE A 241 5.04 4.08 -13.79
C PHE A 241 5.93 3.22 -14.70
N ASP A 242 7.23 3.25 -14.49
CA ASP A 242 8.23 2.43 -15.19
C ASP A 242 8.59 1.13 -14.43
N GLY A 243 7.96 0.86 -13.29
CA GLY A 243 8.28 -0.31 -12.46
C GLY A 243 9.67 -0.26 -11.84
N GLY A 244 10.21 0.94 -11.66
CA GLY A 244 11.52 1.16 -11.03
C GLY A 244 11.53 0.93 -9.53
N GLY A 245 12.64 1.29 -8.88
CA GLY A 245 12.79 1.18 -7.43
C GLY A 245 12.70 -0.25 -6.91
N ALA A 246 11.93 -0.43 -5.85
CA ALA A 246 11.77 -1.74 -5.20
C ALA A 246 11.03 -2.77 -6.06
N GLU A 247 10.23 -2.34 -7.05
CA GLU A 247 9.48 -3.23 -7.94
C GLU A 247 10.39 -4.04 -8.84
N THR A 248 11.47 -3.44 -9.37
CA THR A 248 12.44 -4.08 -10.25
C THR A 248 12.94 -5.40 -9.69
N SER A 249 13.25 -5.44 -8.40
CA SER A 249 13.74 -6.65 -7.73
C SER A 249 12.72 -7.79 -7.75
N ARG A 250 11.42 -7.50 -7.76
CA ARG A 250 10.34 -8.48 -7.83
C ARG A 250 10.17 -8.99 -9.26
N PHE A 251 10.29 -8.12 -10.25
CA PHE A 251 10.23 -8.53 -11.67
C PHE A 251 11.44 -9.41 -12.06
N THR A 252 12.61 -9.14 -11.51
CA THR A 252 13.81 -9.95 -11.74
C THR A 252 13.83 -11.25 -10.93
N ALA A 253 13.03 -11.36 -9.87
CA ALA A 253 12.95 -12.56 -9.04
C ALA A 253 12.18 -13.72 -9.71
N VAL A 254 11.31 -13.45 -10.70
CA VAL A 254 10.54 -14.49 -11.40
C VAL A 254 11.28 -15.08 -12.58
N LYS A 255 10.84 -16.27 -13.06
CA LYS A 255 11.55 -17.05 -14.07
C LYS A 255 11.52 -16.43 -15.45
N THR A 256 10.37 -15.96 -15.89
CA THR A 256 10.14 -15.53 -17.26
C THR A 256 9.52 -14.14 -17.34
N PRO A 257 9.66 -13.43 -18.48
CA PRO A 257 8.96 -12.16 -18.70
C PRO A 257 7.43 -12.29 -18.59
N LYS A 258 6.86 -13.44 -18.98
CA LYS A 258 5.41 -13.72 -18.80
C LYS A 258 5.04 -13.82 -17.32
N ASP A 259 5.90 -14.40 -16.50
CA ASP A 259 5.69 -14.43 -15.05
C ASP A 259 5.80 -13.03 -14.43
N ALA A 260 6.67 -12.17 -14.97
CA ALA A 260 6.75 -10.77 -14.52
C ALA A 260 5.46 -10.00 -14.82
N ILE A 261 4.84 -10.23 -16.00
CA ILE A 261 3.52 -9.66 -16.32
C ILE A 261 2.47 -10.12 -15.30
N LYS A 262 2.38 -11.44 -15.03
CA LYS A 262 1.42 -11.98 -14.06
C LYS A 262 1.67 -11.43 -12.66
N ALA A 263 2.92 -11.33 -12.23
CA ALA A 263 3.29 -10.75 -10.94
C ALA A 263 2.85 -9.29 -10.84
N ALA A 264 3.07 -8.49 -11.89
CA ALA A 264 2.68 -7.09 -11.92
C ALA A 264 1.15 -6.88 -12.00
N LEU A 265 0.39 -7.80 -12.59
CA LEU A 265 -1.08 -7.76 -12.61
C LEU A 265 -1.72 -8.12 -11.25
N THR A 266 -1.01 -8.86 -10.41
CA THR A 266 -1.53 -9.29 -9.10
C THR A 266 -1.92 -8.10 -8.20
N PRO A 267 -1.05 -7.10 -7.94
CA PRO A 267 -1.44 -5.93 -7.14
C PRO A 267 -2.60 -5.15 -7.74
N VAL A 268 -2.71 -5.08 -9.07
CA VAL A 268 -3.83 -4.43 -9.76
C VAL A 268 -5.14 -5.11 -9.38
N ALA A 269 -5.21 -6.42 -9.57
CA ALA A 269 -6.43 -7.19 -9.28
C ALA A 269 -6.83 -7.09 -7.80
N ILE A 270 -5.86 -7.25 -6.88
CA ILE A 270 -6.13 -7.17 -5.45
C ILE A 270 -6.58 -5.74 -5.08
N SER A 271 -5.92 -4.71 -5.58
CA SER A 271 -6.27 -3.30 -5.28
C SER A 271 -7.68 -2.95 -5.74
N PHE A 272 -8.12 -3.41 -6.92
CA PHE A 272 -9.49 -3.19 -7.37
C PHE A 272 -10.51 -3.85 -6.46
N ILE A 273 -10.29 -5.13 -6.10
CA ILE A 273 -11.18 -5.87 -5.21
C ILE A 273 -11.26 -5.19 -3.83
N ILE A 274 -10.11 -4.88 -3.24
CA ILE A 274 -10.05 -4.23 -1.93
C ILE A 274 -10.68 -2.84 -1.97
N SER A 275 -10.40 -2.05 -3.01
CA SER A 275 -10.98 -0.70 -3.17
C SER A 275 -12.51 -0.74 -3.27
N PHE A 276 -13.08 -1.72 -3.98
CA PHE A 276 -14.52 -1.89 -4.07
C PHE A 276 -15.16 -2.13 -2.68
N PHE A 277 -14.63 -3.09 -1.92
CA PHE A 277 -15.11 -3.34 -0.56
C PHE A 277 -14.82 -2.17 0.38
N MET A 278 -13.70 -1.47 0.18
CA MET A 278 -13.33 -0.27 0.95
C MET A 278 -14.40 0.83 0.81
N VAL A 279 -14.83 1.11 -0.41
CA VAL A 279 -15.89 2.11 -0.67
C VAL A 279 -17.18 1.74 0.03
N ILE A 280 -17.63 0.48 -0.11
CA ILE A 280 -18.91 0.05 0.47
C ILE A 280 -18.91 0.23 1.99
N HIS A 281 -17.90 -0.25 2.69
CA HIS A 281 -17.90 -0.16 4.14
C HIS A 281 -17.66 1.27 4.63
N VAL A 282 -16.87 2.09 3.92
CA VAL A 282 -16.68 3.51 4.26
C VAL A 282 -17.99 4.28 4.11
N VAL A 283 -18.73 4.07 3.02
CA VAL A 283 -20.04 4.70 2.82
C VAL A 283 -21.04 4.32 3.92
N ALA A 284 -21.05 3.03 4.29
CA ALA A 284 -21.89 2.55 5.39
C ALA A 284 -21.53 3.22 6.75
N LEU A 285 -20.25 3.39 7.03
CA LEU A 285 -19.76 4.09 8.22
C LEU A 285 -20.17 5.57 8.22
N LEU A 286 -19.97 6.27 7.09
CA LEU A 286 -20.29 7.68 6.94
C LEU A 286 -21.76 8.00 7.18
N GLY A 287 -22.67 7.12 6.75
CA GLY A 287 -24.11 7.32 6.88
C GLY A 287 -24.67 6.99 8.26
N ASN A 288 -24.01 6.14 9.04
CA ASN A 288 -24.58 5.55 10.24
C ASN A 288 -23.86 5.87 11.55
N THR A 289 -22.75 6.59 11.47
CA THR A 289 -22.06 7.02 12.67
C THR A 289 -22.47 8.45 12.99
N SER A 290 -22.92 8.70 14.23
CA SER A 290 -23.09 10.05 14.80
C SER A 290 -21.75 10.80 14.92
N ILE A 291 -20.68 10.17 14.52
CA ILE A 291 -19.35 10.74 14.46
C ILE A 291 -19.28 11.60 13.19
N GLN A 292 -19.33 12.91 13.38
CA GLN A 292 -18.98 13.84 12.30
C GLN A 292 -17.57 13.48 11.85
N ILE A 293 -17.46 12.92 10.65
CA ILE A 293 -16.16 12.54 10.09
C ILE A 293 -15.48 13.82 9.63
N ASN A 294 -14.93 14.53 10.59
CA ASN A 294 -14.01 15.62 10.39
C ASN A 294 -12.58 15.03 10.39
N GLY A 295 -12.21 14.41 9.27
CA GLY A 295 -10.84 13.93 9.05
C GLY A 295 -10.60 12.44 9.31
N GLU A 296 -9.36 12.05 9.13
CA GLU A 296 -8.84 10.67 9.11
C GLU A 296 -9.04 9.91 10.44
N ILE A 297 -8.95 10.61 11.58
CA ILE A 297 -9.07 10.01 12.93
C ILE A 297 -10.49 9.47 13.18
N SER A 298 -11.49 10.07 12.57
CA SER A 298 -12.89 9.69 12.76
C SER A 298 -13.21 8.29 12.23
N TYR A 299 -12.56 7.88 11.13
CA TYR A 299 -12.68 6.52 10.58
C TYR A 299 -12.23 5.45 11.60
N VAL A 300 -11.09 5.68 12.25
CA VAL A 300 -10.53 4.76 13.24
C VAL A 300 -11.43 4.69 14.47
N ASN A 301 -11.94 5.82 14.94
CA ASN A 301 -12.88 5.89 16.06
C ASN A 301 -14.22 5.18 15.74
N ALA A 302 -14.72 5.33 14.50
CA ALA A 302 -15.92 4.62 14.08
C ALA A 302 -15.74 3.10 14.11
N LEU A 303 -14.60 2.61 13.62
CA LEU A 303 -14.26 1.18 13.70
C LEU A 303 -14.15 0.68 15.13
N LEU A 304 -13.57 1.47 16.05
CA LEU A 304 -13.48 1.10 17.46
C LEU A 304 -14.85 0.84 18.10
N ASN A 305 -15.88 1.56 17.68
CA ASN A 305 -17.22 1.38 18.23
C ASN A 305 -17.92 0.11 17.72
N ILE A 306 -17.55 -0.36 16.53
CA ILE A 306 -18.20 -1.50 15.85
C ILE A 306 -17.48 -2.82 16.15
N ILE A 307 -16.16 -2.79 16.21
CA ILE A 307 -15.35 -3.99 16.43
C ILE A 307 -15.54 -4.49 17.88
N PRO A 308 -15.88 -5.77 18.10
CA PRO A 308 -16.01 -6.35 19.43
C PRO A 308 -14.77 -6.15 20.30
N PHE A 309 -14.98 -5.94 21.59
CA PHE A 309 -13.91 -5.69 22.58
C PHE A 309 -12.79 -6.73 22.52
N GLN A 310 -13.14 -8.03 22.36
CA GLN A 310 -12.17 -9.13 22.29
C GLN A 310 -11.17 -8.99 21.11
N LEU A 311 -11.53 -8.28 20.06
CA LEU A 311 -10.69 -8.07 18.88
C LEU A 311 -9.95 -6.73 18.91
N LYS A 312 -10.28 -5.82 19.83
CA LYS A 312 -9.60 -4.52 19.96
C LYS A 312 -8.16 -4.63 20.48
N GLY A 313 -7.77 -5.80 20.99
CA GLY A 313 -6.41 -6.03 21.47
C GLY A 313 -6.11 -5.35 22.82
N GLN A 314 -7.13 -4.95 23.57
CA GLN A 314 -7.01 -4.38 24.92
C GLN A 314 -6.95 -5.47 25.97
#